data_721b3f1a0d2ce735d55e47e37a5b04b5
#
_entry.id   721b3f1a0d2ce735d55e47e37a5b04b5
#
_cell.length_a   1.000
_cell.length_b   1.000
_cell.length_c   1.000
_cell.angle_alpha   90.00
_cell.angle_beta   90.00
_cell.angle_gamma   90.00
#
_symmetry.space_group_name_H-M   'P 1'
#
loop_
_entity.id
_entity.type
_entity.pdbx_description
1 polymer ?
#
loop_
_entity_poly.entity_id
_entity_poly.type
_entity_poly.pdbx_seq_one_letter_code
_entity_poly.pdbx_strand_id
1 'polypeptide(L)'
;MSKRILVIDDEPDANISLRKVLEKNGFIVDSYENPFLALENFKPHYYDLLILDIKMPEMSGFSFYREIKKRDDKMKVCFLTAGEMYYGSYSDIFSSLPANCFIRKPITNEELLKHIDEVMRENYY
;
A
#
# COMPACT_ATOMS: atom_id res chain seq x y z
N MET A 1 4.10 -0.39 20.72
CA MET A 1 3.09 0.51 20.14
C MET A 1 2.56 -0.09 18.85
N SER A 2 1.28 0.13 18.60
CA SER A 2 0.65 -0.37 17.37
C SER A 2 1.16 0.38 16.15
N LYS A 3 1.39 -0.36 15.07
CA LYS A 3 1.77 0.23 13.79
C LYS A 3 0.53 0.77 13.07
N ARG A 4 0.71 1.85 12.33
CA ARG A 4 -0.35 2.50 11.57
C ARG A 4 -0.20 2.22 10.09
N ILE A 5 -1.30 1.76 9.48
CA ILE A 5 -1.33 1.40 8.07
C ILE A 5 -2.37 2.25 7.36
N LEU A 6 -1.99 2.79 6.21
CA LEU A 6 -2.90 3.48 5.31
C LEU A 6 -3.23 2.53 4.17
N VAL A 7 -4.51 2.23 3.98
CA VAL A 7 -4.99 1.33 2.92
C VAL A 7 -5.75 2.13 1.88
N ILE A 8 -5.41 1.92 0.61
CA ILE A 8 -6.12 2.53 -0.51
C ILE A 8 -6.47 1.46 -1.53
N ASP A 9 -7.76 1.21 -1.68
CA ASP A 9 -8.31 0.23 -2.61
C ASP A 9 -9.70 0.72 -3.03
N ASP A 10 -9.92 0.88 -4.32
CA ASP A 10 -11.17 1.43 -4.85
C ASP A 10 -12.34 0.46 -4.77
N GLU A 11 -12.09 -0.84 -4.57
CA GLU A 11 -13.16 -1.82 -4.38
C GLU A 11 -13.60 -1.84 -2.90
N PRO A 12 -14.87 -1.50 -2.61
CA PRO A 12 -15.34 -1.44 -1.22
C PRO A 12 -15.16 -2.74 -0.44
N ASP A 13 -15.48 -3.88 -1.05
CA ASP A 13 -15.38 -5.18 -0.37
C ASP A 13 -13.93 -5.53 -0.05
N ALA A 14 -13.01 -5.32 -0.97
CA ALA A 14 -11.60 -5.57 -0.76
C ALA A 14 -11.03 -4.66 0.32
N ASN A 15 -11.43 -3.39 0.30
CA ASN A 15 -11.02 -2.40 1.27
C ASN A 15 -11.46 -2.79 2.69
N ILE A 16 -12.73 -3.16 2.85
CA ILE A 16 -13.29 -3.60 4.13
C ILE A 16 -12.60 -4.86 4.64
N SER A 17 -12.37 -5.84 3.76
CA SER A 17 -11.73 -7.11 4.12
C SER A 17 -10.31 -6.89 4.62
N LEU A 18 -9.53 -6.07 3.92
CA LEU A 18 -8.17 -5.71 4.32
C LEU A 18 -8.17 -5.05 5.69
N ARG A 19 -9.03 -4.07 5.88
CA ARG A 19 -9.13 -3.35 7.13
C ARG A 19 -9.40 -4.29 8.31
N LYS A 20 -10.37 -5.19 8.13
CA LYS A 20 -10.74 -6.15 9.19
C LYS A 20 -9.58 -7.07 9.57
N VAL A 21 -8.88 -7.60 8.59
CA VAL A 21 -7.73 -8.49 8.84
C VAL A 21 -6.63 -7.74 9.59
N LEU A 22 -6.33 -6.53 9.17
CA LEU A 22 -5.26 -5.74 9.77
C LEU A 22 -5.62 -5.31 11.19
N GLU A 23 -6.82 -4.82 11.41
CA GLU A 23 -7.27 -4.41 12.75
C GLU A 23 -7.30 -5.59 13.71
N LYS A 24 -7.73 -6.75 13.24
CA LYS A 24 -7.72 -7.98 14.04
C LYS A 24 -6.31 -8.38 14.49
N ASN A 25 -5.30 -8.02 13.71
CA ASN A 25 -3.91 -8.33 14.01
C ASN A 25 -3.16 -7.18 14.70
N GLY A 26 -3.88 -6.23 15.26
CA GLY A 26 -3.32 -5.19 16.12
C GLY A 26 -2.87 -3.93 15.42
N PHE A 27 -3.12 -3.78 14.13
CA PHE A 27 -2.77 -2.57 13.40
C PHE A 27 -3.86 -1.50 13.56
N ILE A 28 -3.45 -0.25 13.54
CA ILE A 28 -4.34 0.89 13.45
C ILE A 28 -4.45 1.24 11.96
N VAL A 29 -5.67 1.27 11.43
CA VAL A 29 -5.87 1.39 9.98
C VAL A 29 -6.74 2.58 9.64
N ASP A 30 -6.25 3.41 8.72
CA ASP A 30 -7.06 4.36 7.98
C ASP A 30 -7.21 3.81 6.57
N SER A 31 -8.42 3.80 6.03
CA SER A 31 -8.68 3.25 4.71
C SER A 31 -9.51 4.19 3.86
N TYR A 32 -9.18 4.24 2.57
CA TYR A 32 -9.85 5.09 1.59
C TYR A 32 -10.13 4.30 0.32
N GLU A 33 -11.29 4.54 -0.28
CA GLU A 33 -11.64 4.03 -1.61
C GLU A 33 -11.23 5.04 -2.69
N ASN A 34 -11.17 6.30 -2.34
CA ASN A 34 -10.83 7.38 -3.25
C ASN A 34 -9.42 7.89 -2.98
N PRO A 35 -8.48 7.74 -3.93
CA PRO A 35 -7.11 8.16 -3.71
C PRO A 35 -6.94 9.67 -3.52
N PHE A 36 -7.80 10.49 -4.11
CA PHE A 36 -7.72 11.94 -3.94
C PHE A 36 -8.07 12.36 -2.52
N LEU A 37 -9.07 11.71 -1.91
CA LEU A 37 -9.40 11.95 -0.51
C LEU A 37 -8.27 11.51 0.41
N ALA A 38 -7.62 10.41 0.08
CA ALA A 38 -6.48 9.94 0.84
C ALA A 38 -5.31 10.94 0.81
N LEU A 39 -5.02 11.51 -0.37
CA LEU A 39 -4.00 12.54 -0.50
C LEU A 39 -4.34 13.79 0.30
N GLU A 40 -5.61 14.20 0.24
CA GLU A 40 -6.09 15.38 0.95
C GLU A 40 -5.96 15.26 2.46
N ASN A 41 -6.12 14.03 2.97
CA ASN A 41 -6.06 13.74 4.40
C ASN A 41 -4.73 13.13 4.85
N PHE A 42 -3.77 13.00 3.96
CA PHE A 42 -2.49 12.37 4.27
C PHE A 42 -1.70 13.19 5.30
N LYS A 43 -1.16 12.47 6.29
CA LYS A 43 -0.33 13.05 7.35
C LYS A 43 1.10 12.50 7.20
N PRO A 44 2.08 13.32 6.82
CA PRO A 44 3.47 12.89 6.75
C PRO A 44 3.98 12.38 8.09
N HIS A 45 4.81 11.36 8.06
CA HIS A 45 5.45 10.77 9.25
C HIS A 45 4.46 10.19 10.27
N TYR A 46 3.24 9.90 9.84
CA TYR A 46 2.20 9.37 10.70
C TYR A 46 1.99 7.85 10.50
N TYR A 47 2.12 7.38 9.26
CA TYR A 47 1.91 5.98 8.92
C TYR A 47 3.22 5.21 8.83
N ASP A 48 3.17 3.94 9.21
CA ASP A 48 4.31 3.03 9.11
C ASP A 48 4.35 2.29 7.78
N LEU A 49 3.19 2.11 7.16
CA LEU A 49 3.08 1.36 5.91
C LEU A 49 1.89 1.85 5.08
N LEU A 50 2.06 1.82 3.77
CA LEU A 50 1.03 2.08 2.79
C LEU A 50 0.71 0.77 2.07
N ILE A 51 -0.56 0.37 2.07
CA ILE A 51 -1.04 -0.75 1.25
C ILE A 51 -1.90 -0.16 0.14
N LEU A 52 -1.53 -0.42 -1.10
CA LEU A 52 -2.00 0.38 -2.21
C LEU A 52 -2.31 -0.49 -3.42
N ASP A 53 -3.56 -0.45 -3.87
CA ASP A 53 -3.96 -1.09 -5.11
C ASP A 53 -3.35 -0.31 -6.29
N ILE A 54 -2.84 -1.05 -7.29
CA ILE A 54 -2.23 -0.43 -8.46
C ILE A 54 -3.28 0.10 -9.43
N LYS A 55 -4.30 -0.72 -9.72
CA LYS A 55 -5.34 -0.36 -10.68
C LYS A 55 -6.51 0.36 -10.00
N MET A 56 -6.54 1.66 -10.15
CA MET A 56 -7.67 2.49 -9.70
C MET A 56 -8.10 3.40 -10.86
N PRO A 57 -9.41 3.72 -10.98
CA PRO A 57 -9.93 4.40 -12.17
C PRO A 57 -9.32 5.77 -12.46
N GLU A 58 -9.12 6.58 -11.45
CA GLU A 58 -8.74 7.98 -11.63
C GLU A 58 -7.26 8.27 -11.41
N MET A 59 -6.60 7.41 -10.66
CA MET A 59 -5.19 7.57 -10.33
C MET A 59 -4.60 6.19 -10.06
N SER A 60 -3.53 5.82 -10.75
CA SER A 60 -2.86 4.54 -10.47
C SER A 60 -2.19 4.57 -9.10
N GLY A 61 -1.99 3.38 -8.53
CA GLY A 61 -1.25 3.25 -7.28
C GLY A 61 0.16 3.82 -7.37
N PHE A 62 0.80 3.69 -8.51
CA PHE A 62 2.15 4.22 -8.73
C PHE A 62 2.16 5.75 -8.68
N SER A 63 1.19 6.39 -9.30
CA SER A 63 1.07 7.86 -9.25
C SER A 63 0.81 8.34 -7.84
N PHE A 64 -0.05 7.65 -7.11
CA PHE A 64 -0.31 7.94 -5.70
C PHE A 64 0.97 7.81 -4.87
N TYR A 65 1.71 6.73 -5.06
CA TYR A 65 2.97 6.50 -4.34
C TYR A 65 3.99 7.61 -4.58
N ARG A 66 4.11 8.07 -5.83
CA ARG A 66 5.01 9.18 -6.15
C ARG A 66 4.65 10.45 -5.38
N GLU A 67 3.36 10.74 -5.27
CA GLU A 67 2.89 11.90 -4.50
C GLU A 67 3.20 11.75 -3.01
N ILE A 68 3.01 10.55 -2.47
CA ILE A 68 3.32 10.28 -1.07
C ILE A 68 4.81 10.44 -0.79
N LYS A 69 5.67 9.93 -1.67
CA LYS A 69 7.12 10.01 -1.49
C LYS A 69 7.64 11.45 -1.48
N LYS A 70 6.96 12.36 -2.13
CA LYS A 70 7.30 13.79 -2.09
C LYS A 70 7.03 14.40 -0.71
N ARG A 71 6.09 13.85 0.03
CA ARG A 71 5.66 14.35 1.35
C ARG A 71 6.30 13.59 2.50
N ASP A 72 6.61 12.31 2.27
CA ASP A 72 7.22 11.42 3.26
C ASP A 72 8.10 10.42 2.52
N ASP A 73 9.37 10.73 2.40
CA ASP A 73 10.33 9.95 1.61
C ASP A 73 10.72 8.61 2.26
N LYS A 74 10.32 8.39 3.51
CA LYS A 74 10.59 7.15 4.23
C LYS A 74 9.40 6.19 4.24
N MET A 75 8.34 6.52 3.52
CA MET A 75 7.13 5.70 3.47
C MET A 75 7.40 4.35 2.85
N LYS A 76 7.07 3.29 3.59
CA LYS A 76 7.13 1.92 3.09
C LYS A 76 5.82 1.58 2.40
N VAL A 77 5.87 0.67 1.42
CA VAL A 77 4.71 0.35 0.60
C VAL A 77 4.61 -1.14 0.29
N CYS A 78 3.38 -1.64 0.25
CA CYS A 78 3.00 -2.90 -0.37
C CYS A 78 1.99 -2.59 -1.46
N PHE A 79 2.35 -2.86 -2.70
CA PHE A 79 1.43 -2.73 -3.83
C PHE A 79 0.64 -4.02 -4.01
N LEU A 80 -0.67 -3.90 -4.19
CA LEU A 80 -1.53 -5.03 -4.50
C LEU A 80 -1.93 -4.96 -5.97
N THR A 81 -1.80 -6.07 -6.69
CA THR A 81 -2.16 -6.12 -8.10
C THR A 81 -2.98 -7.36 -8.44
N ALA A 82 -4.00 -7.19 -9.28
CA ALA A 82 -4.75 -8.28 -9.88
C ALA A 82 -4.38 -8.34 -11.37
N GLY A 83 -3.75 -9.44 -11.78
CA GLY A 83 -3.37 -9.63 -13.18
C GLY A 83 -1.95 -9.21 -13.49
N GLU A 84 -1.70 -8.90 -14.77
CA GLU A 84 -0.37 -8.53 -15.23
C GLU A 84 0.01 -7.11 -14.82
N MET A 85 1.24 -6.97 -14.35
CA MET A 85 1.78 -5.65 -14.05
C MET A 85 2.38 -5.05 -15.31
N TYR A 86 2.00 -3.81 -15.57
CA TYR A 86 2.52 -3.04 -16.67
C TYR A 86 3.62 -2.10 -16.17
N TYR A 87 4.82 -2.31 -16.64
CA TYR A 87 5.98 -1.56 -16.16
C TYR A 87 6.10 -0.16 -16.75
N GLY A 88 5.89 -0.02 -18.03
CA GLY A 88 5.81 1.26 -18.74
C GLY A 88 6.60 2.42 -18.12
N SER A 89 5.93 3.52 -17.88
CA SER A 89 6.52 4.74 -17.30
C SER A 89 6.86 4.63 -15.82
N TYR A 90 6.58 3.49 -15.19
CA TYR A 90 6.82 3.27 -13.75
C TYR A 90 8.00 2.34 -13.48
N SER A 91 8.85 2.11 -14.46
CA SER A 91 10.01 1.21 -14.32
C SER A 91 10.97 1.65 -13.21
N ASP A 92 11.05 2.95 -12.95
CA ASP A 92 11.85 3.49 -11.85
C ASP A 92 11.37 2.99 -10.48
N ILE A 93 10.05 2.88 -10.28
CA ILE A 93 9.48 2.36 -9.05
C ILE A 93 9.80 0.87 -8.91
N PHE A 94 9.60 0.10 -9.97
CA PHE A 94 9.89 -1.34 -9.95
C PHE A 94 11.35 -1.64 -9.65
N SER A 95 12.27 -0.87 -10.21
CA SER A 95 13.70 -1.11 -10.02
C SER A 95 14.21 -0.61 -8.67
N SER A 96 13.51 0.32 -8.02
CA SER A 96 13.94 0.91 -6.75
C SER A 96 13.44 0.17 -5.51
N LEU A 97 12.47 -0.72 -5.65
CA LEU A 97 11.86 -1.40 -4.52
C LEU A 97 12.11 -2.91 -4.53
N PRO A 98 12.23 -3.54 -3.34
CA PRO A 98 12.35 -5.00 -3.26
C PRO A 98 11.12 -5.70 -3.83
N ALA A 99 11.31 -6.92 -4.33
CA ALA A 99 10.24 -7.70 -4.96
C ALA A 99 9.06 -7.96 -4.01
N ASN A 100 9.32 -8.07 -2.71
CA ASN A 100 8.26 -8.35 -1.72
C ASN A 100 7.34 -7.16 -1.45
N CYS A 101 7.64 -5.99 -2.02
CA CYS A 101 6.73 -4.85 -2.01
C CYS A 101 5.57 -5.01 -3.00
N PHE A 102 5.62 -6.01 -3.89
CA PHE A 102 4.61 -6.24 -4.92
C PHE A 102 3.90 -7.55 -4.64
N ILE A 103 2.62 -7.47 -4.32
CA ILE A 103 1.80 -8.62 -3.93
C ILE A 103 0.74 -8.86 -4.99
N ARG A 104 0.72 -10.08 -5.54
CA ARG A 104 -0.27 -10.47 -6.56
C ARG A 104 -1.50 -11.07 -5.87
N LYS A 105 -2.66 -10.56 -6.23
CA LYS A 105 -3.95 -11.13 -5.82
C LYS A 105 -4.28 -12.37 -6.69
N PRO A 106 -4.97 -13.39 -6.19
CA PRO A 106 -5.46 -13.51 -4.83
C PRO A 106 -4.35 -13.91 -3.85
N ILE A 107 -4.48 -13.46 -2.61
CA ILE A 107 -3.50 -13.78 -1.57
C ILE A 107 -4.25 -14.16 -0.29
N THR A 108 -3.73 -15.13 0.46
CA THR A 108 -4.30 -15.49 1.75
C THR A 108 -3.95 -14.45 2.81
N ASN A 109 -4.74 -14.43 3.89
CA ASN A 109 -4.46 -13.51 5.00
C ASN A 109 -3.08 -13.77 5.61
N GLU A 110 -2.69 -15.05 5.72
CA GLU A 110 -1.37 -15.44 6.24
C GLU A 110 -0.24 -14.89 5.37
N GLU A 111 -0.35 -15.04 4.05
CA GLU A 111 0.65 -14.55 3.12
C GLU A 111 0.73 -13.02 3.14
N LEU A 112 -0.42 -12.35 3.21
CA LEU A 112 -0.47 -10.89 3.31
C LEU A 112 0.26 -10.40 4.56
N LEU A 113 -0.04 -10.99 5.71
CA LEU A 113 0.58 -10.60 6.98
C LEU A 113 2.07 -10.87 6.98
N LYS A 114 2.50 -11.95 6.33
CA LYS A 114 3.92 -12.26 6.17
C LYS A 114 4.64 -11.21 5.33
N HIS A 115 4.05 -10.80 4.21
CA HIS A 115 4.61 -9.74 3.36
C HIS A 115 4.72 -8.41 4.12
N ILE A 116 3.68 -8.06 4.86
CA ILE A 116 3.66 -6.84 5.67
C ILE A 116 4.81 -6.86 6.67
N ASP A 117 4.98 -7.96 7.37
CA ASP A 117 6.05 -8.11 8.36
C ASP A 117 7.42 -7.97 7.72
N GLU A 118 7.64 -8.61 6.58
CA GLU A 118 8.90 -8.52 5.84
C GLU A 118 9.21 -7.09 5.38
N VAL A 119 8.23 -6.42 4.81
CA VAL A 119 8.40 -5.04 4.33
C VAL A 119 8.69 -4.08 5.48
N MET A 120 8.00 -4.24 6.60
CA MET A 120 8.21 -3.38 7.76
C MET A 120 9.58 -3.55 8.39
N ARG A 121 10.18 -4.74 8.27
CA ARG A 121 11.52 -5.00 8.81
C ARG A 121 12.64 -4.49 7.92
N GLU A 122 12.40 -4.36 6.63
CA GLU A 122 13.41 -3.95 5.68
C GLU A 122 13.71 -2.46 5.77
N ASN A 123 14.96 -2.12 5.49
CA ASN A 123 15.40 -0.73 5.41
C ASN A 123 16.02 -0.55 4.02
N TYR A 124 15.24 0.01 3.10
CA TYR A 124 15.65 0.17 1.70
C TYR A 124 15.65 1.64 1.24
N TYR A 125 15.93 2.54 2.14
CA TYR A 125 16.04 3.97 1.83
C TYR A 125 17.51 4.35 1.62
#